data_6d670b90690b6c95e8434c2cccf4a30a
#
_entry.id   6d670b90690b6c95e8434c2cccf4a30a
#
_cell.length_a   1.000
_cell.length_b   1.000
_cell.length_c   1.000
_cell.angle_alpha   90.00
_cell.angle_beta   90.00
_cell.angle_gamma   90.00
#
_symmetry.space_group_name_H-M   'P 1'
#
loop_
_entity.id
_entity.type
_entity.pdbx_description
1 polymer ?
#
loop_
_entity_poly.entity_id
_entity_poly.type
_entity_poly.pdbx_seq_one_letter_code
_entity_poly.pdbx_strand_id
1 'polypeptide(L)'
;MEKEFFDYIIIGAGAAGLASAQYATRSGLKTLVIDISVPGGQALEIPELENYPGVFPSVNGIDFISTMQKQAEFFGAKIIQSEVNSIDKIAEKFIVHTKNIEYSSYCLLIATGAEHKKLGVTGETEFYGRGVSYCAVCDGPFFRNKDVVVIGGGDSAINEALYLSSIAKNVTVIHRRNKFRAAQSTVDRIKQKENVTLMYDSVVKEIVGSAVVTGVVTENVETKAISEVKTDAVFVFVGMSPKTGLVSTLN
;
A
#
# COMPACT_ATOMS: atom_id res chain seq x y z
N MET A 1 -27.87 -20.34 6.34
CA MET A 1 -26.97 -19.46 5.59
C MET A 1 -27.18 -19.79 4.13
N GLU A 2 -27.38 -18.79 3.29
CA GLU A 2 -27.55 -18.97 1.84
C GLU A 2 -26.23 -19.52 1.25
N LYS A 3 -26.33 -20.40 0.22
CA LYS A 3 -25.17 -21.04 -0.41
C LYS A 3 -25.17 -20.76 -1.90
N GLU A 4 -24.07 -20.24 -2.40
CA GLU A 4 -23.86 -20.02 -3.84
C GLU A 4 -22.60 -20.74 -4.32
N PHE A 5 -22.64 -21.27 -5.54
CA PHE A 5 -21.50 -21.94 -6.19
C PHE A 5 -20.98 -21.13 -7.37
N PHE A 6 -19.66 -21.06 -7.47
CA PHE A 6 -18.89 -20.47 -8.56
C PHE A 6 -17.80 -21.45 -9.00
N ASP A 7 -17.34 -21.34 -10.24
CA ASP A 7 -16.19 -22.13 -10.69
C ASP A 7 -14.90 -21.59 -10.08
N TYR A 8 -14.84 -20.26 -9.91
CA TYR A 8 -13.67 -19.54 -9.41
C TYR A 8 -14.07 -18.41 -8.47
N ILE A 9 -13.45 -18.36 -7.31
CA ILE A 9 -13.59 -17.27 -6.34
C ILE A 9 -12.24 -16.56 -6.20
N ILE A 10 -12.28 -15.23 -6.16
CA ILE A 10 -11.13 -14.35 -5.99
C ILE A 10 -11.37 -13.50 -4.75
N ILE A 11 -10.44 -13.51 -3.81
CA ILE A 11 -10.48 -12.66 -2.61
C ILE A 11 -9.49 -11.52 -2.78
N GLY A 12 -10.04 -10.31 -2.92
CA GLY A 12 -9.33 -9.06 -3.20
C GLY A 12 -9.56 -8.57 -4.63
N ALA A 13 -10.11 -7.36 -4.75
CA ALA A 13 -10.41 -6.67 -6.01
C ALA A 13 -9.34 -5.59 -6.36
N GLY A 14 -8.10 -5.80 -5.97
CA GLY A 14 -6.96 -5.03 -6.46
C GLY A 14 -6.62 -5.40 -7.90
N ALA A 15 -5.56 -4.81 -8.48
CA ALA A 15 -5.15 -5.04 -9.86
C ALA A 15 -4.96 -6.53 -10.19
N ALA A 16 -4.38 -7.30 -9.28
CA ALA A 16 -4.16 -8.75 -9.46
C ALA A 16 -5.48 -9.52 -9.55
N GLY A 17 -6.42 -9.24 -8.62
CA GLY A 17 -7.72 -9.90 -8.59
C GLY A 17 -8.57 -9.55 -9.82
N LEU A 18 -8.62 -8.27 -10.20
CA LEU A 18 -9.38 -7.80 -11.36
C LEU A 18 -8.81 -8.36 -12.68
N ALA A 19 -7.48 -8.41 -12.83
CA ALA A 19 -6.84 -9.03 -14.00
C ALA A 19 -7.21 -10.51 -14.09
N SER A 20 -7.14 -11.25 -12.98
CA SER A 20 -7.53 -12.66 -12.93
C SER A 20 -9.01 -12.86 -13.26
N ALA A 21 -9.88 -12.03 -12.70
CA ALA A 21 -11.32 -12.10 -12.96
C ALA A 21 -11.65 -11.91 -14.45
N GLN A 22 -11.03 -10.93 -15.11
CA GLN A 22 -11.18 -10.69 -16.53
C GLN A 22 -10.84 -11.93 -17.38
N TYR A 23 -9.70 -12.57 -17.10
CA TYR A 23 -9.29 -13.75 -17.88
C TYR A 23 -10.11 -14.99 -17.54
N ALA A 24 -10.49 -15.20 -16.29
CA ALA A 24 -11.36 -16.31 -15.88
C ALA A 24 -12.72 -16.24 -16.57
N THR A 25 -13.37 -15.08 -16.55
CA THR A 25 -14.68 -14.90 -17.20
C THR A 25 -14.60 -15.00 -18.71
N ARG A 26 -13.53 -14.49 -19.34
CA ARG A 26 -13.28 -14.69 -20.79
C ARG A 26 -13.11 -16.17 -21.16
N SER A 27 -12.65 -16.99 -20.22
CA SER A 27 -12.56 -18.46 -20.38
C SER A 27 -13.87 -19.18 -20.06
N GLY A 28 -14.96 -18.45 -19.82
CA GLY A 28 -16.29 -19.01 -19.56
C GLY A 28 -16.50 -19.48 -18.12
N LEU A 29 -15.60 -19.16 -17.17
CA LEU A 29 -15.76 -19.55 -15.78
C LEU A 29 -16.72 -18.59 -15.06
N LYS A 30 -17.70 -19.13 -14.32
CA LYS A 30 -18.54 -18.37 -13.40
C LYS A 30 -17.68 -17.86 -12.25
N THR A 31 -17.35 -16.58 -12.27
CA THR A 31 -16.33 -15.98 -11.39
C THR A 31 -16.95 -14.99 -10.41
N LEU A 32 -16.57 -15.12 -9.13
CA LEU A 32 -16.90 -14.20 -8.05
C LEU A 32 -15.63 -13.53 -7.54
N VAL A 33 -15.65 -12.20 -7.41
CA VAL A 33 -14.63 -11.41 -6.73
C VAL A 33 -15.24 -10.86 -5.44
N ILE A 34 -14.57 -11.05 -4.31
CA ILE A 34 -14.99 -10.55 -3.00
C ILE A 34 -13.93 -9.60 -2.47
N ASP A 35 -14.31 -8.37 -2.14
CA ASP A 35 -13.43 -7.42 -1.46
C ASP A 35 -14.13 -6.84 -0.23
N ILE A 36 -13.38 -6.53 0.80
CA ILE A 36 -13.90 -5.90 2.01
C ILE A 36 -14.31 -4.43 1.76
N SER A 37 -13.69 -3.81 0.77
CA SER A 37 -13.89 -2.40 0.42
C SER A 37 -14.26 -2.24 -1.06
N VAL A 38 -14.20 -0.99 -1.54
CA VAL A 38 -14.32 -0.71 -2.97
C VAL A 38 -13.15 -1.33 -3.74
N PRO A 39 -13.36 -1.80 -4.99
CA PRO A 39 -12.29 -2.33 -5.82
C PRO A 39 -11.14 -1.35 -6.00
N GLY A 40 -9.90 -1.86 -5.96
CA GLY A 40 -8.70 -1.07 -6.28
C GLY A 40 -7.49 -1.34 -5.42
N GLY A 41 -7.69 -1.55 -4.12
CA GLY A 41 -6.58 -1.75 -3.18
C GLY A 41 -5.60 -0.57 -3.21
N GLN A 42 -4.31 -0.84 -3.08
CA GLN A 42 -3.26 0.19 -3.06
C GLN A 42 -3.13 0.99 -4.36
N ALA A 43 -3.62 0.47 -5.49
CA ALA A 43 -3.53 1.21 -6.75
C ALA A 43 -4.38 2.50 -6.73
N LEU A 44 -5.40 2.59 -5.87
CA LEU A 44 -6.17 3.83 -5.69
C LEU A 44 -5.34 5.01 -5.18
N GLU A 45 -4.22 4.73 -4.51
CA GLU A 45 -3.31 5.72 -3.94
C GLU A 45 -2.29 6.26 -4.96
N ILE A 46 -2.27 5.75 -6.20
CA ILE A 46 -1.31 6.15 -7.23
C ILE A 46 -1.82 7.41 -7.93
N PRO A 47 -1.12 8.57 -7.83
CA PRO A 47 -1.56 9.80 -8.49
C PRO A 47 -1.33 9.75 -10.00
N GLU A 48 -0.20 9.16 -10.39
CA GLU A 48 0.27 9.08 -11.77
C GLU A 48 0.95 7.73 -12.01
N LEU A 49 0.27 6.87 -12.77
CA LEU A 49 0.74 5.54 -13.16
C LEU A 49 1.43 5.66 -14.53
N GLU A 50 2.75 5.64 -14.55
CA GLU A 50 3.60 5.75 -15.75
C GLU A 50 4.36 4.46 -16.09
N ASN A 51 4.40 3.50 -15.16
CA ASN A 51 5.25 2.30 -15.22
C ASN A 51 4.47 1.00 -15.46
N TYR A 52 3.20 1.10 -15.89
CA TYR A 52 2.41 -0.08 -16.26
C TYR A 52 2.40 -0.23 -17.79
N PRO A 53 2.93 -1.35 -18.34
CA PRO A 53 2.98 -1.55 -19.80
C PRO A 53 1.58 -1.47 -20.43
N GLY A 54 1.45 -0.62 -21.48
CA GLY A 54 0.17 -0.38 -22.16
C GLY A 54 -0.63 0.80 -21.63
N VAL A 55 -0.14 1.49 -20.61
CA VAL A 55 -0.72 2.75 -20.11
C VAL A 55 0.16 3.91 -20.58
N PHE A 56 -0.33 4.66 -21.58
CA PHE A 56 0.30 5.88 -22.11
C PHE A 56 -0.77 6.74 -22.80
N PRO A 57 -0.88 8.04 -22.50
CA PRO A 57 -0.17 8.76 -21.43
C PRO A 57 -0.48 8.20 -20.04
N SER A 58 0.27 8.67 -19.03
CA SER A 58 0.02 8.29 -17.63
C SER A 58 -1.42 8.58 -17.19
N VAL A 59 -1.96 7.75 -16.31
CA VAL A 59 -3.30 7.91 -15.72
C VAL A 59 -3.21 7.82 -14.20
N ASN A 60 -4.19 8.34 -13.47
CA ASN A 60 -4.26 8.09 -12.04
C ASN A 60 -4.74 6.65 -11.74
N GLY A 61 -4.43 6.17 -10.54
CA GLY A 61 -4.77 4.81 -10.14
C GLY A 61 -6.28 4.53 -10.07
N ILE A 62 -7.10 5.55 -9.76
CA ILE A 62 -8.57 5.42 -9.71
C ILE A 62 -9.11 5.11 -11.10
N ASP A 63 -8.70 5.86 -12.13
CA ASP A 63 -9.13 5.66 -13.52
C ASP A 63 -8.63 4.32 -14.06
N PHE A 64 -7.37 3.96 -13.73
CA PHE A 64 -6.79 2.68 -14.09
C PHE A 64 -7.61 1.51 -13.53
N ILE A 65 -7.88 1.51 -12.23
CA ILE A 65 -8.67 0.45 -11.57
C ILE A 65 -10.12 0.43 -12.06
N SER A 66 -10.74 1.60 -12.24
CA SER A 66 -12.09 1.70 -12.81
C SER A 66 -12.17 1.03 -14.19
N THR A 67 -11.14 1.19 -15.00
CA THR A 67 -11.05 0.51 -16.30
C THR A 67 -10.93 -1.00 -16.16
N MET A 68 -10.07 -1.48 -15.25
CA MET A 68 -9.92 -2.92 -14.99
C MET A 68 -11.20 -3.55 -14.46
N GLN A 69 -11.90 -2.87 -13.53
CA GLN A 69 -13.17 -3.32 -12.99
C GLN A 69 -14.23 -3.44 -14.09
N LYS A 70 -14.40 -2.39 -14.90
CA LYS A 70 -15.36 -2.41 -16.02
C LYS A 70 -15.05 -3.52 -17.02
N GLN A 71 -13.79 -3.82 -17.28
CA GLN A 71 -13.41 -4.95 -18.14
C GLN A 71 -13.82 -6.29 -17.53
N ALA A 72 -13.57 -6.52 -16.24
CA ALA A 72 -13.96 -7.75 -15.57
C ALA A 72 -15.48 -7.95 -15.56
N GLU A 73 -16.23 -6.90 -15.21
CA GLU A 73 -17.69 -6.88 -15.21
C GLU A 73 -18.29 -7.09 -16.61
N PHE A 74 -17.72 -6.46 -17.64
CA PHE A 74 -18.15 -6.62 -19.03
C PHE A 74 -18.07 -8.08 -19.50
N PHE A 75 -17.09 -8.83 -19.03
CA PHE A 75 -16.96 -10.27 -19.31
C PHE A 75 -17.78 -11.16 -18.35
N GLY A 76 -18.51 -10.58 -17.40
CA GLY A 76 -19.44 -11.29 -16.53
C GLY A 76 -18.92 -11.64 -15.14
N ALA A 77 -17.82 -11.02 -14.65
CA ALA A 77 -17.41 -11.18 -13.28
C ALA A 77 -18.45 -10.57 -12.31
N LYS A 78 -18.87 -11.33 -11.31
CA LYS A 78 -19.65 -10.81 -10.17
C LYS A 78 -18.67 -10.25 -9.16
N ILE A 79 -18.73 -8.95 -8.88
CA ILE A 79 -17.89 -8.29 -7.87
C ILE A 79 -18.80 -7.86 -6.72
N ILE A 80 -18.46 -8.26 -5.50
CA ILE A 80 -19.24 -7.94 -4.30
C ILE A 80 -18.33 -7.33 -3.22
N GLN A 81 -18.91 -6.43 -2.44
CA GLN A 81 -18.27 -5.91 -1.22
C GLN A 81 -18.74 -6.75 -0.04
N SER A 82 -17.82 -7.52 0.54
CA SER A 82 -18.09 -8.33 1.74
C SER A 82 -16.77 -8.71 2.41
N GLU A 83 -16.79 -8.82 3.73
CA GLU A 83 -15.67 -9.37 4.48
C GLU A 83 -15.70 -10.90 4.43
N VAL A 84 -14.55 -11.49 4.09
CA VAL A 84 -14.33 -12.94 4.19
C VAL A 84 -13.79 -13.23 5.58
N ASN A 85 -14.52 -14.02 6.37
CA ASN A 85 -14.17 -14.33 7.75
C ASN A 85 -13.23 -15.54 7.85
N SER A 86 -13.47 -16.57 7.04
CA SER A 86 -12.65 -17.79 7.00
C SER A 86 -12.80 -18.51 5.66
N ILE A 87 -11.87 -19.43 5.42
CA ILE A 87 -11.85 -20.30 4.26
C ILE A 87 -11.57 -21.72 4.75
N ASP A 88 -12.40 -22.65 4.30
CA ASP A 88 -12.19 -24.08 4.52
C ASP A 88 -11.94 -24.79 3.19
N LYS A 89 -11.20 -25.90 3.22
CA LYS A 89 -11.06 -26.82 2.11
C LYS A 89 -11.73 -28.13 2.48
N ILE A 90 -12.82 -28.47 1.79
CA ILE A 90 -13.58 -29.70 2.03
C ILE A 90 -13.59 -30.52 0.72
N ALA A 91 -12.88 -31.65 0.73
CA ALA A 91 -12.60 -32.44 -0.46
C ALA A 91 -11.98 -31.56 -1.56
N GLU A 92 -12.60 -31.51 -2.74
CA GLU A 92 -12.10 -30.75 -3.90
C GLU A 92 -12.61 -29.30 -3.95
N LYS A 93 -13.30 -28.82 -2.91
CA LYS A 93 -13.93 -27.49 -2.90
C LYS A 93 -13.37 -26.61 -1.81
N PHE A 94 -13.22 -25.34 -2.14
CA PHE A 94 -13.03 -24.26 -1.16
C PHE A 94 -14.39 -23.73 -0.74
N ILE A 95 -14.55 -23.50 0.54
CA ILE A 95 -15.74 -22.91 1.15
C ILE A 95 -15.32 -21.56 1.74
N VAL A 96 -15.89 -20.48 1.24
CA VAL A 96 -15.58 -19.11 1.65
C VAL A 96 -16.73 -18.58 2.49
N HIS A 97 -16.46 -18.30 3.76
CA HIS A 97 -17.44 -17.82 4.71
C HIS A 97 -17.44 -16.29 4.80
N THR A 98 -18.60 -15.69 4.55
CA THR A 98 -18.86 -14.28 4.83
C THR A 98 -19.91 -14.17 5.96
N LYS A 99 -20.25 -12.94 6.34
CA LYS A 99 -21.24 -12.73 7.42
C LYS A 99 -22.60 -13.39 7.13
N ASN A 100 -23.06 -13.38 5.89
CA ASN A 100 -24.43 -13.74 5.54
C ASN A 100 -24.52 -14.94 4.59
N ILE A 101 -23.51 -15.15 3.76
CA ILE A 101 -23.55 -16.12 2.65
C ILE A 101 -22.30 -16.99 2.70
N GLU A 102 -22.46 -18.27 2.39
CA GLU A 102 -21.39 -19.24 2.17
C GLU A 102 -21.24 -19.43 0.65
N TYR A 103 -20.05 -19.14 0.16
CA TYR A 103 -19.69 -19.35 -1.25
C TYR A 103 -18.81 -20.59 -1.37
N SER A 104 -18.96 -21.34 -2.45
CA SER A 104 -18.09 -22.48 -2.73
C SER A 104 -17.54 -22.47 -4.14
N SER A 105 -16.32 -22.98 -4.32
CA SER A 105 -15.68 -23.09 -5.65
C SER A 105 -14.69 -24.23 -5.72
N TYR A 106 -14.30 -24.61 -6.94
CA TYR A 106 -13.19 -25.52 -7.15
C TYR A 106 -11.83 -24.83 -7.14
N CYS A 107 -11.79 -23.56 -7.53
CA CYS A 107 -10.58 -22.76 -7.54
C CYS A 107 -10.74 -21.51 -6.71
N LEU A 108 -9.67 -21.15 -5.99
CA LEU A 108 -9.60 -19.94 -5.15
C LEU A 108 -8.31 -19.19 -5.43
N LEU A 109 -8.42 -17.87 -5.63
CA LEU A 109 -7.28 -16.96 -5.66
C LEU A 109 -7.29 -16.06 -4.43
N ILE A 110 -6.15 -15.97 -3.76
CA ILE A 110 -5.91 -15.02 -2.68
C ILE A 110 -5.14 -13.84 -3.28
N ALA A 111 -5.84 -12.73 -3.47
CA ALA A 111 -5.31 -11.46 -3.99
C ALA A 111 -5.48 -10.31 -2.99
N THR A 112 -5.39 -10.63 -1.69
CA THR A 112 -5.67 -9.74 -0.55
C THR A 112 -4.66 -8.61 -0.37
N GLY A 113 -3.58 -8.60 -1.16
CA GLY A 113 -2.57 -7.55 -1.14
C GLY A 113 -1.73 -7.58 0.14
N ALA A 114 -1.31 -6.39 0.55
CA ALA A 114 -0.45 -6.19 1.69
C ALA A 114 -0.87 -4.92 2.47
N GLU A 115 -0.34 -4.75 3.66
CA GLU A 115 -0.50 -3.55 4.48
C GLU A 115 0.86 -2.94 4.79
N HIS A 116 0.89 -1.64 5.09
CA HIS A 116 2.11 -0.94 5.46
C HIS A 116 2.68 -1.49 6.76
N LYS A 117 3.98 -1.79 6.77
CA LYS A 117 4.70 -2.12 8.00
C LYS A 117 4.84 -0.88 8.85
N LYS A 118 4.53 -1.03 10.13
CA LYS A 118 4.77 0.01 11.13
C LYS A 118 6.25 0.03 11.53
N LEU A 119 6.72 1.20 11.99
CA LEU A 119 8.05 1.34 12.60
C LEU A 119 8.08 0.64 13.98
N GLY A 120 6.95 0.67 14.69
CA GLY A 120 6.83 0.14 16.05
C GLY A 120 7.47 1.06 17.10
N VAL A 121 7.51 2.37 16.85
CA VAL A 121 8.10 3.36 17.76
C VAL A 121 7.02 4.16 18.49
N THR A 122 7.39 4.72 19.65
CA THR A 122 6.53 5.64 20.40
C THR A 122 6.09 6.81 19.52
N GLY A 123 4.83 7.21 19.64
CA GLY A 123 4.24 8.30 18.87
C GLY A 123 3.69 7.88 17.49
N GLU A 124 4.13 6.76 16.87
CA GLU A 124 3.66 6.38 15.54
C GLU A 124 2.14 6.18 15.47
N THR A 125 1.59 5.39 16.38
CA THR A 125 0.13 5.15 16.43
C THR A 125 -0.63 6.34 16.98
N GLU A 126 -0.07 7.05 17.95
CA GLU A 126 -0.68 8.22 18.56
C GLU A 126 -0.90 9.34 17.55
N PHE A 127 0.10 9.62 16.71
CA PHE A 127 0.04 10.71 15.73
C PHE A 127 -0.44 10.27 14.35
N TYR A 128 -0.91 9.04 14.18
CA TYR A 128 -1.52 8.60 12.93
C TYR A 128 -2.73 9.48 12.56
N GLY A 129 -2.71 10.06 11.34
CA GLY A 129 -3.69 11.07 10.89
C GLY A 129 -3.51 12.46 11.53
N ARG A 130 -2.48 12.64 12.39
CA ARG A 130 -2.12 13.91 13.02
C ARG A 130 -0.66 14.30 12.77
N GLY A 131 -0.18 13.96 11.57
CA GLY A 131 1.19 14.20 11.11
C GLY A 131 1.96 12.92 10.78
N VAL A 132 1.53 11.73 11.21
CA VAL A 132 2.06 10.46 10.74
C VAL A 132 1.17 9.92 9.63
N SER A 133 1.76 9.54 8.50
CA SER A 133 1.08 9.01 7.33
C SER A 133 1.86 7.87 6.67
N TYR A 134 1.16 7.03 5.91
CA TYR A 134 1.71 5.97 5.05
C TYR A 134 1.40 6.22 3.57
N CYS A 135 0.80 7.37 3.22
CA CYS A 135 0.43 7.76 1.86
C CYS A 135 0.83 9.22 1.62
N ALA A 136 1.95 9.45 0.93
CA ALA A 136 2.40 10.82 0.66
C ALA A 136 1.47 11.56 -0.29
N VAL A 137 0.83 10.85 -1.21
CA VAL A 137 -0.08 11.42 -2.18
C VAL A 137 -1.39 11.86 -1.53
N CYS A 138 -1.91 11.02 -0.59
CA CYS A 138 -3.16 11.33 0.12
C CYS A 138 -2.98 12.54 1.03
N ASP A 139 -1.92 12.54 1.83
CA ASP A 139 -1.75 13.48 2.93
C ASP A 139 -0.71 14.58 2.64
N GLY A 140 0.22 14.36 1.70
CA GLY A 140 1.25 15.33 1.34
C GLY A 140 0.72 16.73 1.00
N PRO A 141 -0.41 16.89 0.28
CA PRO A 141 -0.98 18.20 -0.01
C PRO A 141 -1.29 19.05 1.23
N PHE A 142 -1.60 18.44 2.39
CA PHE A 142 -1.83 19.17 3.65
C PHE A 142 -0.53 19.74 4.26
N PHE A 143 0.63 19.24 3.81
CA PHE A 143 1.95 19.68 4.28
C PHE A 143 2.71 20.52 3.24
N ARG A 144 1.98 21.17 2.33
CA ARG A 144 2.56 22.14 1.38
C ARG A 144 3.33 23.24 2.11
N ASN A 145 4.57 23.52 1.66
CA ASN A 145 5.50 24.47 2.25
C ASN A 145 5.84 24.20 3.74
N LYS A 146 5.75 22.92 4.17
CA LYS A 146 6.10 22.45 5.50
C LYS A 146 7.35 21.59 5.45
N ASP A 147 7.96 21.36 6.61
CA ASP A 147 9.08 20.44 6.77
C ASP A 147 8.55 19.02 6.98
N VAL A 148 9.00 18.05 6.18
CA VAL A 148 8.52 16.68 6.26
C VAL A 148 9.67 15.68 6.34
N VAL A 149 9.42 14.58 7.05
CA VAL A 149 10.34 13.44 7.14
C VAL A 149 9.77 12.28 6.36
N VAL A 150 10.62 11.60 5.58
CA VAL A 150 10.33 10.33 4.91
C VAL A 150 11.22 9.25 5.52
N ILE A 151 10.62 8.16 5.99
CA ILE A 151 11.36 7.05 6.61
C ILE A 151 11.32 5.85 5.68
N GLY A 152 12.50 5.45 5.18
CA GLY A 152 12.64 4.32 4.27
C GLY A 152 13.85 4.43 3.35
N GLY A 153 13.96 3.51 2.40
CA GLY A 153 15.09 3.51 1.45
C GLY A 153 14.92 2.51 0.30
N GLY A 154 13.71 2.04 0.08
CA GLY A 154 13.29 1.31 -1.12
C GLY A 154 12.66 2.24 -2.13
N ASP A 155 12.25 1.68 -3.28
CA ASP A 155 11.65 2.44 -4.38
C ASP A 155 10.46 3.29 -3.93
N SER A 156 9.54 2.73 -3.14
CA SER A 156 8.40 3.49 -2.61
C SER A 156 8.86 4.74 -1.84
N ALA A 157 9.79 4.57 -0.87
CA ALA A 157 10.25 5.69 -0.05
C ALA A 157 10.87 6.82 -0.89
N ILE A 158 11.70 6.47 -1.88
CA ILE A 158 12.42 7.47 -2.68
C ILE A 158 11.49 8.13 -3.71
N ASN A 159 10.56 7.39 -4.31
CA ASN A 159 9.55 7.97 -5.20
C ASN A 159 8.61 8.93 -4.44
N GLU A 160 8.14 8.53 -3.27
CA GLU A 160 7.30 9.39 -2.44
C GLU A 160 8.07 10.62 -1.91
N ALA A 161 9.35 10.48 -1.59
CA ALA A 161 10.20 11.62 -1.24
C ALA A 161 10.39 12.59 -2.43
N LEU A 162 10.52 12.08 -3.65
CA LEU A 162 10.55 12.90 -4.86
C LEU A 162 9.24 13.67 -5.06
N TYR A 163 8.10 13.01 -4.88
CA TYR A 163 6.79 13.68 -4.93
C TYR A 163 6.70 14.77 -3.85
N LEU A 164 7.00 14.44 -2.59
CA LEU A 164 6.99 15.40 -1.49
C LEU A 164 7.95 16.57 -1.72
N SER A 165 9.10 16.36 -2.35
CA SER A 165 10.04 17.43 -2.66
C SER A 165 9.49 18.51 -3.60
N SER A 166 8.43 18.20 -4.35
CA SER A 166 7.76 19.16 -5.24
C SER A 166 6.74 20.05 -4.53
N ILE A 167 6.32 19.69 -3.31
CA ILE A 167 5.24 20.38 -2.58
C ILE A 167 5.67 20.87 -1.19
N ALA A 168 6.54 20.15 -0.51
CA ALA A 168 7.04 20.48 0.81
C ALA A 168 8.16 21.55 0.75
N LYS A 169 8.40 22.24 1.85
CA LYS A 169 9.50 23.19 2.00
C LYS A 169 10.83 22.45 2.03
N ASN A 170 10.97 21.49 2.93
CA ASN A 170 12.13 20.62 3.05
C ASN A 170 11.68 19.17 3.27
N VAL A 171 12.42 18.21 2.74
CA VAL A 171 12.22 16.78 2.92
C VAL A 171 13.47 16.17 3.52
N THR A 172 13.36 15.52 4.67
CA THR A 172 14.47 14.73 5.24
C THR A 172 14.16 13.25 5.06
N VAL A 173 15.00 12.55 4.30
CA VAL A 173 14.87 11.10 4.10
C VAL A 173 15.77 10.38 5.10
N ILE A 174 15.17 9.61 6.02
CA ILE A 174 15.89 8.85 7.05
C ILE A 174 15.99 7.39 6.63
N HIS A 175 17.21 6.87 6.53
CA HIS A 175 17.46 5.49 6.15
C HIS A 175 18.46 4.82 7.09
N ARG A 176 18.12 3.57 7.52
CA ARG A 176 18.91 2.80 8.49
C ARG A 176 20.23 2.23 7.98
N ARG A 177 20.56 2.37 6.70
CA ARG A 177 21.77 1.87 6.05
C ARG A 177 22.48 3.01 5.35
N ASN A 178 23.74 2.78 4.99
CA ASN A 178 24.58 3.73 4.24
C ASN A 178 24.24 3.82 2.73
N LYS A 179 23.30 2.99 2.24
CA LYS A 179 22.91 2.95 0.83
C LYS A 179 21.43 2.60 0.68
N PHE A 180 20.73 3.32 -0.18
CA PHE A 180 19.36 3.00 -0.57
C PHE A 180 19.30 1.69 -1.38
N ARG A 181 18.12 1.02 -1.33
CA ARG A 181 17.81 -0.15 -2.16
C ARG A 181 17.00 0.22 -3.41
N ALA A 182 16.55 1.47 -3.50
CA ALA A 182 15.83 1.99 -4.64
C ALA A 182 16.67 1.95 -5.92
N ALA A 183 16.01 1.97 -7.08
CA ALA A 183 16.65 2.04 -8.38
C ALA A 183 17.62 3.23 -8.45
N GLN A 184 18.80 3.01 -9.01
CA GLN A 184 19.88 4.03 -9.02
C GLN A 184 19.40 5.33 -9.70
N SER A 185 18.65 5.23 -10.80
CA SER A 185 18.09 6.40 -11.51
C SER A 185 17.20 7.28 -10.62
N THR A 186 16.42 6.66 -9.73
CA THR A 186 15.54 7.37 -8.78
C THR A 186 16.37 8.00 -7.66
N VAL A 187 17.42 7.29 -7.19
CA VAL A 187 18.38 7.80 -6.19
C VAL A 187 19.14 9.01 -6.74
N ASP A 188 19.54 8.99 -8.00
CA ASP A 188 20.25 10.11 -8.62
C ASP A 188 19.34 11.35 -8.77
N ARG A 189 18.06 11.14 -9.08
CA ARG A 189 17.04 12.22 -9.14
C ARG A 189 16.85 12.87 -7.77
N ILE A 190 16.72 12.09 -6.69
CA ILE A 190 16.48 12.65 -5.35
C ILE A 190 17.68 13.43 -4.83
N LYS A 191 18.91 12.99 -5.16
CA LYS A 191 20.16 13.69 -4.79
C LYS A 191 20.32 15.07 -5.44
N GLN A 192 19.62 15.32 -6.56
CA GLN A 192 19.66 16.60 -7.26
C GLN A 192 18.67 17.64 -6.69
N LYS A 193 17.83 17.23 -5.73
CA LYS A 193 16.85 18.12 -5.12
C LYS A 193 17.48 18.95 -4.01
N GLU A 194 17.49 20.27 -4.15
CA GLU A 194 18.11 21.21 -3.20
C GLU A 194 17.42 21.22 -1.83
N ASN A 195 16.11 20.93 -1.81
CA ASN A 195 15.30 20.88 -0.59
C ASN A 195 15.23 19.49 0.04
N VAL A 196 16.11 18.55 -0.36
CA VAL A 196 16.12 17.19 0.20
C VAL A 196 17.42 16.94 0.97
N THR A 197 17.28 16.52 2.22
CA THR A 197 18.38 16.05 3.07
C THR A 197 18.32 14.53 3.19
N LEU A 198 19.43 13.84 2.93
CA LEU A 198 19.53 12.39 3.05
C LEU A 198 20.29 12.02 4.32
N MET A 199 19.60 11.43 5.29
CA MET A 199 20.16 10.98 6.56
C MET A 199 20.32 9.46 6.54
N TYR A 200 21.54 9.02 6.27
CA TYR A 200 21.93 7.61 6.27
C TYR A 200 22.28 7.11 7.67
N ASP A 201 22.37 5.78 7.81
CA ASP A 201 22.79 5.08 9.03
C ASP A 201 22.00 5.55 10.27
N SER A 202 20.73 5.89 10.07
CA SER A 202 19.88 6.49 11.09
C SER A 202 18.53 5.77 11.18
N VAL A 203 18.09 5.53 12.41
CA VAL A 203 16.79 4.97 12.75
C VAL A 203 15.99 5.96 13.57
N VAL A 204 14.68 5.99 13.36
CA VAL A 204 13.76 6.75 14.23
C VAL A 204 13.51 5.92 15.48
N LYS A 205 13.63 6.54 16.65
CA LYS A 205 13.37 5.95 17.97
C LYS A 205 12.01 6.38 18.51
N GLU A 206 11.60 7.61 18.21
CA GLU A 206 10.38 8.20 18.71
C GLU A 206 9.89 9.29 17.74
N ILE A 207 8.59 9.42 17.61
CA ILE A 207 7.92 10.54 16.96
C ILE A 207 7.33 11.41 18.06
N VAL A 208 7.73 12.67 18.09
CA VAL A 208 7.37 13.59 19.16
C VAL A 208 6.38 14.65 18.69
N GLY A 209 5.54 15.09 19.62
CA GLY A 209 4.53 16.11 19.35
C GLY A 209 3.66 16.38 20.57
N SER A 210 2.60 17.17 20.34
CA SER A 210 1.55 17.39 21.34
C SER A 210 0.18 17.06 20.73
N ALA A 211 -0.49 18.01 20.10
CA ALA A 211 -1.72 17.74 19.34
C ALA A 211 -1.40 17.13 17.95
N VAL A 212 -0.29 17.51 17.36
CA VAL A 212 0.24 17.05 16.08
C VAL A 212 1.73 16.77 16.19
N VAL A 213 2.32 16.12 15.20
CA VAL A 213 3.77 15.90 15.10
C VAL A 213 4.52 17.23 15.12
N THR A 214 5.64 17.29 15.85
CA THR A 214 6.58 18.42 15.88
C THR A 214 8.01 18.00 15.57
N GLY A 215 8.32 16.69 15.61
CA GLY A 215 9.66 16.20 15.33
C GLY A 215 9.77 14.68 15.44
N VAL A 216 10.98 14.20 15.15
CA VAL A 216 11.38 12.81 15.36
C VAL A 216 12.72 12.77 16.08
N VAL A 217 12.86 11.85 17.03
CA VAL A 217 14.13 11.51 17.66
C VAL A 217 14.79 10.39 16.86
N THR A 218 16.00 10.60 16.45
CA THR A 218 16.79 9.65 15.64
C THR A 218 18.02 9.17 16.38
N GLU A 219 18.46 7.95 16.09
CA GLU A 219 19.74 7.38 16.53
C GLU A 219 20.57 6.99 15.31
N ASN A 220 21.81 7.47 15.24
CA ASN A 220 22.76 6.94 14.28
C ASN A 220 23.15 5.52 14.68
N VAL A 221 23.03 4.55 13.77
CA VAL A 221 23.20 3.12 14.09
C VAL A 221 24.66 2.75 14.39
N GLU A 222 25.62 3.54 13.89
CA GLU A 222 27.06 3.31 14.08
C GLU A 222 27.58 4.04 15.32
N THR A 223 27.35 5.36 15.39
CA THR A 223 27.92 6.21 16.46
C THR A 223 27.08 6.24 17.73
N LYS A 224 25.83 5.76 17.66
CA LYS A 224 24.82 5.85 18.74
C LYS A 224 24.42 7.28 19.12
N ALA A 225 24.84 8.25 18.33
CA ALA A 225 24.47 9.64 18.54
C ALA A 225 22.95 9.80 18.37
N ILE A 226 22.33 10.47 19.33
CA ILE A 226 20.91 10.83 19.31
C ILE A 226 20.79 12.25 18.78
N SER A 227 19.85 12.50 17.90
CA SER A 227 19.50 13.83 17.40
C SER A 227 18.01 13.97 17.20
N GLU A 228 17.52 15.20 17.23
CA GLU A 228 16.13 15.53 16.94
C GLU A 228 16.05 16.24 15.58
N VAL A 229 15.12 15.81 14.75
CA VAL A 229 14.77 16.43 13.48
C VAL A 229 13.38 17.04 13.63
N LYS A 230 13.29 18.37 13.60
CA LYS A 230 12.01 19.08 13.60
C LYS A 230 11.29 18.82 12.28
N THR A 231 9.99 18.53 12.38
CA THR A 231 9.15 18.22 11.21
C THR A 231 7.68 18.42 11.54
N ASP A 232 6.89 18.79 10.54
CA ASP A 232 5.43 18.90 10.64
C ASP A 232 4.75 17.57 10.30
N ALA A 233 5.42 16.66 9.56
CA ALA A 233 4.89 15.34 9.21
C ALA A 233 5.96 14.27 9.02
N VAL A 234 5.54 13.03 9.24
CA VAL A 234 6.35 11.81 9.08
C VAL A 234 5.64 10.84 8.16
N PHE A 235 6.27 10.55 7.03
CA PHE A 235 5.78 9.57 6.05
C PHE A 235 6.58 8.27 6.14
N VAL A 236 5.90 7.15 6.41
CA VAL A 236 6.55 5.88 6.75
C VAL A 236 6.47 4.88 5.60
N PHE A 237 7.63 4.54 5.01
CA PHE A 237 7.75 3.59 3.88
C PHE A 237 8.81 2.52 4.17
N VAL A 238 8.59 1.72 5.22
CA VAL A 238 9.55 0.70 5.67
C VAL A 238 9.23 -0.71 5.15
N GLY A 239 8.31 -0.79 4.22
CA GLY A 239 7.90 -2.01 3.53
C GLY A 239 6.46 -2.39 3.77
N MET A 240 6.09 -3.55 3.23
CA MET A 240 4.73 -4.07 3.26
C MET A 240 4.70 -5.43 3.93
N SER A 241 3.57 -5.78 4.54
CA SER A 241 3.27 -7.11 5.10
C SER A 241 2.14 -7.74 4.32
N PRO A 242 2.33 -8.92 3.71
CA PRO A 242 1.25 -9.60 2.98
C PRO A 242 0.08 -9.93 3.92
N LYS A 243 -1.15 -9.74 3.44
CA LYS A 243 -2.37 -10.11 4.19
C LYS A 243 -2.70 -11.59 3.97
N THR A 244 -1.98 -12.47 4.65
CA THR A 244 -2.10 -13.94 4.49
C THR A 244 -2.90 -14.61 5.59
N GLY A 245 -3.51 -13.87 6.51
CA GLY A 245 -4.23 -14.43 7.67
C GLY A 245 -5.33 -15.42 7.29
N LEU A 246 -6.06 -15.15 6.19
CA LEU A 246 -7.16 -16.02 5.71
C LEU A 246 -6.71 -17.42 5.27
N VAL A 247 -5.44 -17.60 4.92
CA VAL A 247 -4.91 -18.88 4.42
C VAL A 247 -4.03 -19.61 5.43
N SER A 248 -3.84 -19.05 6.62
CA SER A 248 -3.00 -19.65 7.67
C SER A 248 -3.51 -21.01 8.16
N THR A 249 -4.79 -21.31 7.95
CA THR A 249 -5.46 -22.57 8.34
C THR A 249 -5.61 -23.55 7.17
N LEU A 250 -5.28 -23.15 5.94
CA LEU A 250 -5.32 -24.03 4.78
C LEU A 250 -4.00 -24.81 4.70
N ASN A 251 -4.05 -26.11 5.00
CA ASN A 251 -2.95 -27.07 4.86
C ASN A 251 -3.03 -27.79 3.51
#